data_d0766529d5844078bd9ecd429690d13c
#
_entry.id   d0766529d5844078bd9ecd429690d13c
#
_cell.length_a   1.000
_cell.length_b   1.000
_cell.length_c   1.000
_cell.angle_alpha   90.00
_cell.angle_beta   90.00
_cell.angle_gamma   90.00
#
_symmetry.space_group_name_H-M   'P 1'
#
loop_
_entity.id
_entity.type
_entity.pdbx_description
1 polymer ?
#
loop_
_entity_poly.entity_id
_entity_poly.type
_entity_poly.pdbx_seq_one_letter_code
_entity_poly.pdbx_strand_id
1 'polypeptide(L)'
;MNGTIAYRRTRDVESVRDLIVDIHVEVRGEFGLMGDPFYAPDRFSERLTGYASRPGWEAVVGYSGDEPIGYVFAVPLGADTRWWSSEKEPLPTDYTTEDGARTLALNEILVRKKWRGAHGQGAARALHEELLNERQEQRVTLLVNPLRSEGRLKAVYESWGYKQVGSQQPFADSPVFASMMRDPLR
;
A
#
# COMPACT_ATOMS: atom_id res chain seq x y z
N MET A 1 -22.43 18.66 -2.51
CA MET A 1 -22.33 18.07 -3.86
C MET A 1 -21.10 17.14 -3.83
N ASN A 2 -21.31 15.82 -3.86
CA ASN A 2 -20.21 14.87 -3.91
C ASN A 2 -19.68 14.85 -5.34
N GLY A 3 -18.56 15.54 -5.57
CA GLY A 3 -17.89 15.52 -6.87
C GLY A 3 -17.43 14.11 -7.23
N THR A 4 -17.49 13.75 -8.50
CA THR A 4 -16.92 12.51 -9.02
C THR A 4 -15.42 12.49 -8.72
N ILE A 5 -14.91 11.40 -8.13
CA ILE A 5 -13.47 11.22 -7.91
C ILE A 5 -12.83 10.88 -9.25
N ALA A 6 -11.83 11.66 -9.65
CA ALA A 6 -10.99 11.38 -10.80
C ALA A 6 -9.71 10.69 -10.32
N TYR A 7 -9.19 9.75 -11.12
CA TYR A 7 -7.95 9.04 -10.81
C TYR A 7 -6.88 9.40 -11.82
N ARG A 8 -5.66 9.63 -11.33
CA ARG A 8 -4.48 9.87 -12.17
C ARG A 8 -3.43 8.83 -11.84
N ARG A 9 -2.98 8.13 -12.85
CA ARG A 9 -2.00 7.05 -12.79
C ARG A 9 -0.65 7.57 -13.28
N THR A 10 0.44 7.19 -12.60
CA THR A 10 1.80 7.56 -12.99
C THR A 10 2.81 6.48 -12.64
N ARG A 11 3.88 6.39 -13.43
CA ARG A 11 5.09 5.61 -13.15
C ARG A 11 6.30 6.51 -12.89
N ASP A 12 6.10 7.81 -12.90
CA ASP A 12 7.09 8.82 -12.55
C ASP A 12 6.85 9.29 -11.11
N VAL A 13 7.70 8.81 -10.19
CA VAL A 13 7.59 9.16 -8.77
C VAL A 13 7.82 10.63 -8.52
N GLU A 14 8.67 11.30 -9.30
CA GLU A 14 8.98 12.70 -9.09
C GLU A 14 7.77 13.60 -9.37
N SER A 15 6.89 13.19 -10.29
CA SER A 15 5.64 13.90 -10.56
C SER A 15 4.64 13.93 -9.41
N VAL A 16 4.80 13.04 -8.41
CA VAL A 16 3.87 12.86 -7.28
C VAL A 16 4.55 12.76 -5.92
N ARG A 17 5.88 12.86 -5.84
CA ARG A 17 6.66 12.68 -4.60
C ARG A 17 6.18 13.58 -3.48
N ASP A 18 6.17 14.88 -3.72
CA ASP A 18 5.80 15.87 -2.71
C ASP A 18 4.38 15.64 -2.21
N LEU A 19 3.45 15.38 -3.13
CA LEU A 19 2.05 15.08 -2.80
C LEU A 19 1.93 13.81 -1.94
N ILE A 20 2.65 12.74 -2.27
CA ILE A 20 2.64 11.48 -1.52
C ILE A 20 3.21 11.71 -0.12
N VAL A 21 4.33 12.43 0.00
CA VAL A 21 4.95 12.73 1.30
C VAL A 21 4.04 13.62 2.14
N ASP A 22 3.42 14.65 1.57
CA ASP A 22 2.50 15.55 2.27
C ASP A 22 1.29 14.78 2.85
N ILE A 23 0.66 13.94 2.05
CA ILE A 23 -0.46 13.10 2.52
C ILE A 23 0.02 12.10 3.58
N HIS A 24 1.22 11.53 3.44
CA HIS A 24 1.79 10.66 4.45
C HIS A 24 1.94 11.37 5.79
N VAL A 25 2.55 12.56 5.81
CA VAL A 25 2.74 13.37 7.02
C VAL A 25 1.40 13.72 7.66
N GLU A 26 0.44 14.22 6.87
CA GLU A 26 -0.90 14.57 7.34
C GLU A 26 -1.59 13.36 8.00
N VAL A 27 -1.70 12.26 7.27
CA VAL A 27 -2.45 11.09 7.73
C VAL A 27 -1.76 10.39 8.90
N ARG A 28 -0.43 10.25 8.88
CA ARG A 28 0.31 9.64 9.99
C ARG A 28 0.31 10.52 11.23
N GLY A 29 0.33 11.85 11.04
CA GLY A 29 0.19 12.84 12.11
C GLY A 29 -1.14 12.71 12.86
N GLU A 30 -2.24 12.51 12.14
CA GLU A 30 -3.56 12.30 12.75
C GLU A 30 -3.62 11.07 13.67
N PHE A 31 -2.80 10.07 13.42
CA PHE A 31 -2.69 8.86 14.24
C PHE A 31 -1.59 8.95 15.31
N GLY A 32 -0.95 10.12 15.47
CA GLY A 32 0.11 10.32 16.47
C GLY A 32 1.41 9.55 16.18
N LEU A 33 1.67 9.21 14.91
CA LEU A 33 2.79 8.35 14.54
C LEU A 33 4.06 9.10 14.14
N MET A 34 4.00 10.42 14.04
CA MET A 34 5.15 11.21 13.57
C MET A 34 6.34 11.19 14.54
N GLY A 35 6.14 10.75 15.79
CA GLY A 35 7.24 10.51 16.74
C GLY A 35 7.94 9.15 16.57
N ASP A 36 7.40 8.26 15.76
CA ASP A 36 8.01 6.96 15.46
C ASP A 36 8.95 7.12 14.25
N PRO A 37 10.25 6.79 14.37
CA PRO A 37 11.24 6.94 13.29
C PRO A 37 10.84 6.25 12.00
N PHE A 38 10.12 5.14 12.05
CA PHE A 38 9.65 4.42 10.86
C PHE A 38 8.73 5.26 9.98
N TYR A 39 7.93 6.16 10.58
CA TYR A 39 6.99 7.03 9.86
C TYR A 39 7.53 8.43 9.59
N ALA A 40 8.76 8.75 10.02
CA ALA A 40 9.38 10.03 9.76
C ALA A 40 9.42 10.34 8.24
N PRO A 41 9.20 11.60 7.81
CA PRO A 41 9.10 11.97 6.40
C PRO A 41 10.32 11.54 5.58
N ASP A 42 11.53 11.77 6.08
CA ASP A 42 12.77 11.39 5.38
C ASP A 42 12.87 9.88 5.23
N ARG A 43 12.56 9.13 6.30
CA ARG A 43 12.55 7.67 6.28
C ARG A 43 11.51 7.11 5.31
N PHE A 44 10.34 7.74 5.23
CA PHE A 44 9.33 7.39 4.26
C PHE A 44 9.76 7.71 2.83
N SER A 45 10.37 8.89 2.59
CA SER A 45 10.88 9.29 1.27
C SER A 45 11.98 8.35 0.76
N GLU A 46 12.87 7.87 1.64
CA GLU A 46 13.85 6.83 1.31
C GLU A 46 13.19 5.53 0.85
N ARG A 47 12.19 5.05 1.59
CA ARG A 47 11.43 3.86 1.21
C ARG A 47 10.70 4.05 -0.12
N LEU A 48 10.06 5.20 -0.32
CA LEU A 48 9.39 5.54 -1.58
C LEU A 48 10.37 5.48 -2.76
N THR A 49 11.57 6.04 -2.61
CA THR A 49 12.64 5.96 -3.61
C THR A 49 13.03 4.50 -3.88
N GLY A 50 13.19 3.70 -2.83
CA GLY A 50 13.52 2.27 -2.95
C GLY A 50 12.43 1.47 -3.68
N TYR A 51 11.16 1.76 -3.46
CA TYR A 51 10.06 1.14 -4.19
C TYR A 51 10.01 1.60 -5.65
N ALA A 52 10.10 2.91 -5.87
CA ALA A 52 9.98 3.50 -7.20
C ALA A 52 11.16 3.18 -8.14
N SER A 53 12.31 2.80 -7.58
CA SER A 53 13.46 2.33 -8.38
C SER A 53 13.26 0.94 -8.99
N ARG A 54 12.23 0.21 -8.57
CA ARG A 54 11.96 -1.15 -9.07
C ARG A 54 11.10 -1.12 -10.33
N PRO A 55 11.36 -2.02 -11.31
CA PRO A 55 10.55 -2.12 -12.51
C PRO A 55 9.07 -2.34 -12.20
N GLY A 56 8.21 -1.64 -12.92
CA GLY A 56 6.76 -1.80 -12.82
C GLY A 56 6.10 -1.08 -11.64
N TRP A 57 6.85 -0.28 -10.85
CA TRP A 57 6.24 0.60 -9.86
C TRP A 57 5.20 1.51 -10.50
N GLU A 58 4.11 1.71 -9.78
CA GLU A 58 3.01 2.54 -10.27
C GLU A 58 2.23 3.12 -9.08
N ALA A 59 1.83 4.38 -9.21
CA ALA A 59 0.96 5.07 -8.27
C ALA A 59 -0.34 5.51 -8.93
N VAL A 60 -1.41 5.51 -8.14
CA VAL A 60 -2.69 6.12 -8.48
C VAL A 60 -3.03 7.16 -7.41
N VAL A 61 -3.34 8.37 -7.84
CA VAL A 61 -3.80 9.47 -6.99
C VAL A 61 -5.26 9.77 -7.31
N GLY A 62 -6.10 9.81 -6.29
CA GLY A 62 -7.50 10.23 -6.40
C GLY A 62 -7.67 11.72 -6.18
N TYR A 63 -8.54 12.36 -6.95
CA TYR A 63 -8.84 13.79 -6.89
C TYR A 63 -10.34 14.04 -6.82
N SER A 64 -10.73 15.03 -6.02
CA SER A 64 -12.07 15.63 -6.05
C SER A 64 -11.91 17.08 -6.54
N GLY A 65 -12.23 17.30 -7.82
CA GLY A 65 -11.78 18.52 -8.51
C GLY A 65 -10.26 18.56 -8.55
N ASP A 66 -9.65 19.62 -8.03
CA ASP A 66 -8.19 19.77 -7.94
C ASP A 66 -7.61 19.30 -6.58
N GLU A 67 -8.48 18.91 -5.62
CA GLU A 67 -8.06 18.47 -4.28
C GLU A 67 -7.62 16.99 -4.34
N PRO A 68 -6.35 16.64 -4.04
CA PRO A 68 -5.93 15.25 -3.90
C PRO A 68 -6.52 14.67 -2.61
N ILE A 69 -7.21 13.54 -2.74
CA ILE A 69 -7.93 12.90 -1.62
C ILE A 69 -7.16 11.75 -0.98
N GLY A 70 -6.21 11.20 -1.71
CA GLY A 70 -5.42 10.05 -1.28
C GLY A 70 -4.65 9.43 -2.44
N TYR A 71 -3.86 8.43 -2.12
CA TYR A 71 -3.05 7.71 -3.10
C TYR A 71 -2.92 6.22 -2.74
N VAL A 72 -2.51 5.44 -3.71
CA VAL A 72 -2.04 4.06 -3.58
C VAL A 72 -0.85 3.86 -4.50
N PHE A 73 0.14 3.06 -4.08
CA PHE A 73 1.19 2.62 -4.98
C PHE A 73 1.61 1.18 -4.71
N ALA A 74 2.11 0.55 -5.76
CA ALA A 74 2.53 -0.84 -5.73
C ALA A 74 3.71 -1.10 -6.67
N VAL A 75 4.38 -2.24 -6.46
CA VAL A 75 5.46 -2.73 -7.30
C VAL A 75 5.35 -4.25 -7.47
N PRO A 76 5.59 -4.81 -8.67
CA PRO A 76 5.70 -6.25 -8.85
C PRO A 76 6.91 -6.81 -8.10
N LEU A 77 6.78 -8.00 -7.55
CA LEU A 77 7.88 -8.70 -6.91
C LEU A 77 8.77 -9.39 -7.97
N GLY A 78 9.97 -8.86 -8.17
CA GLY A 78 10.97 -9.47 -9.06
C GLY A 78 11.57 -10.73 -8.50
N ALA A 79 12.30 -11.49 -9.35
CA ALA A 79 12.96 -12.74 -8.96
C ALA A 79 14.01 -12.56 -7.83
N ASP A 80 14.55 -11.36 -7.69
CA ASP A 80 15.51 -10.96 -6.65
C ASP A 80 14.86 -10.36 -5.40
N THR A 81 13.54 -10.45 -5.28
CA THR A 81 12.80 -9.85 -4.17
C THR A 81 13.23 -10.42 -2.82
N ARG A 82 13.32 -9.55 -1.82
CA ARG A 82 13.47 -9.94 -0.42
C ARG A 82 12.17 -9.85 0.37
N TRP A 83 11.04 -9.69 -0.31
CA TRP A 83 9.73 -9.55 0.34
C TRP A 83 9.46 -10.67 1.34
N TRP A 84 9.68 -11.92 0.91
CA TRP A 84 9.39 -13.10 1.72
C TRP A 84 10.46 -13.44 2.76
N SER A 85 11.67 -12.84 2.67
CA SER A 85 12.80 -13.18 3.56
C SER A 85 12.63 -12.71 5.00
N SER A 86 11.69 -11.82 5.27
CA SER A 86 11.38 -11.30 6.61
C SER A 86 10.17 -11.97 7.27
N GLU A 87 9.61 -13.02 6.66
CA GLU A 87 8.57 -13.84 7.27
C GLU A 87 9.08 -14.50 8.54
N LYS A 88 8.27 -14.46 9.61
CA LYS A 88 8.61 -15.06 10.91
C LYS A 88 8.65 -16.58 10.84
N GLU A 89 7.73 -17.17 10.05
CA GLU A 89 7.68 -18.59 9.73
C GLU A 89 7.91 -18.75 8.23
N PRO A 90 8.88 -19.59 7.80
CA PRO A 90 9.17 -19.79 6.39
C PRO A 90 7.94 -20.28 5.62
N LEU A 91 7.64 -19.64 4.50
CA LEU A 91 6.63 -20.09 3.55
C LEU A 91 7.26 -21.07 2.53
N PRO A 92 6.48 -21.96 1.92
CA PRO A 92 6.97 -22.88 0.90
C PRO A 92 7.68 -22.17 -0.26
N THR A 93 8.75 -22.73 -0.79
CA THR A 93 9.56 -22.12 -1.85
C THR A 93 8.75 -21.84 -3.12
N ASP A 94 7.89 -22.78 -3.53
CA ASP A 94 7.00 -22.62 -4.68
C ASP A 94 5.99 -21.46 -4.46
N TYR A 95 5.59 -21.21 -3.22
CA TYR A 95 4.74 -20.07 -2.86
C TYR A 95 5.48 -18.72 -2.95
N THR A 96 6.77 -18.69 -2.61
CA THR A 96 7.59 -17.46 -2.51
C THR A 96 8.44 -17.18 -3.76
N THR A 97 8.46 -18.06 -4.74
CA THR A 97 9.16 -17.82 -6.01
C THR A 97 8.43 -16.77 -6.83
N GLU A 98 9.17 -15.73 -7.23
CA GLU A 98 8.66 -14.58 -7.98
C GLU A 98 9.42 -14.41 -9.30
N ASP A 99 8.79 -13.72 -10.27
CA ASP A 99 9.32 -13.54 -11.63
C ASP A 99 9.08 -12.12 -12.19
N GLY A 100 8.52 -11.23 -11.38
CA GLY A 100 8.14 -9.86 -11.80
C GLY A 100 6.74 -9.75 -12.40
N ALA A 101 6.03 -10.87 -12.58
CA ALA A 101 4.67 -10.91 -13.14
C ALA A 101 3.67 -11.69 -12.26
N ARG A 102 4.15 -12.37 -11.23
CA ARG A 102 3.31 -13.21 -10.40
C ARG A 102 2.60 -12.47 -9.29
N THR A 103 3.31 -11.69 -8.50
CA THR A 103 2.77 -11.02 -7.32
C THR A 103 2.98 -9.52 -7.38
N LEU A 104 1.91 -8.76 -7.23
CA LEU A 104 1.95 -7.32 -7.01
C LEU A 104 2.05 -7.05 -5.50
N ALA A 105 3.05 -6.31 -5.04
CA ALA A 105 3.12 -5.82 -3.67
C ALA A 105 2.50 -4.42 -3.59
N LEU A 106 1.37 -4.28 -2.91
CA LEU A 106 0.77 -3.00 -2.56
C LEU A 106 1.52 -2.46 -1.34
N ASN A 107 2.32 -1.41 -1.54
CA ASN A 107 3.23 -0.91 -0.51
C ASN A 107 2.59 0.13 0.40
N GLU A 108 1.74 0.99 -0.13
CA GLU A 108 1.07 2.03 0.64
C GLU A 108 -0.29 2.38 0.03
N ILE A 109 -1.27 2.63 0.88
CA ILE A 109 -2.55 3.25 0.54
C ILE A 109 -2.95 4.19 1.66
N LEU A 110 -3.10 5.47 1.37
CA LEU A 110 -3.54 6.48 2.32
C LEU A 110 -4.62 7.36 1.73
N VAL A 111 -5.60 7.68 2.57
CA VAL A 111 -6.72 8.57 2.24
C VAL A 111 -6.85 9.61 3.33
N ARG A 112 -6.99 10.88 2.96
CA ARG A 112 -7.21 11.99 3.88
C ARG A 112 -8.48 11.81 4.70
N LYS A 113 -8.50 12.29 5.94
CA LYS A 113 -9.57 12.06 6.94
C LYS A 113 -10.97 12.35 6.40
N LYS A 114 -11.13 13.47 5.71
CA LYS A 114 -12.39 13.91 5.09
C LYS A 114 -13.01 12.85 4.17
N TRP A 115 -12.16 11.98 3.58
CA TRP A 115 -12.52 10.99 2.58
C TRP A 115 -12.47 9.54 3.10
N ARG A 116 -12.40 9.37 4.43
CA ARG A 116 -12.41 8.05 5.08
C ARG A 116 -13.74 7.72 5.74
N GLY A 117 -13.96 6.42 5.99
CA GLY A 117 -15.14 5.91 6.70
C GLY A 117 -16.44 6.07 5.89
N ALA A 118 -17.57 6.15 6.60
CA ALA A 118 -18.90 6.26 5.98
C ALA A 118 -19.07 7.52 5.13
N HIS A 119 -18.36 8.60 5.47
CA HIS A 119 -18.39 9.85 4.72
C HIS A 119 -17.53 9.81 3.45
N GLY A 120 -16.52 8.93 3.40
CA GLY A 120 -15.56 8.80 2.30
C GLY A 120 -15.98 7.88 1.18
N GLN A 121 -17.21 7.39 1.17
CA GLN A 121 -17.80 6.59 0.08
C GLN A 121 -16.89 5.45 -0.43
N GLY A 122 -16.07 4.86 0.44
CA GLY A 122 -15.18 3.77 0.05
C GLY A 122 -13.96 4.21 -0.77
N ALA A 123 -13.50 5.46 -0.64
CA ALA A 123 -12.39 6.01 -1.42
C ALA A 123 -11.12 5.15 -1.37
N ALA A 124 -10.78 4.56 -0.22
CA ALA A 124 -9.64 3.64 -0.12
C ALA A 124 -9.83 2.39 -0.99
N ARG A 125 -11.02 1.79 -0.97
CA ARG A 125 -11.33 0.64 -1.82
C ARG A 125 -11.32 1.02 -3.29
N ALA A 126 -11.88 2.18 -3.63
CA ALA A 126 -11.90 2.66 -5.00
C ALA A 126 -10.49 2.90 -5.56
N LEU A 127 -9.58 3.52 -4.78
CA LEU A 127 -8.16 3.65 -5.12
C LEU A 127 -7.49 2.29 -5.31
N HIS A 128 -7.75 1.35 -4.40
CA HIS A 128 -7.23 -0.01 -4.47
C HIS A 128 -7.67 -0.72 -5.77
N GLU A 129 -8.96 -0.75 -6.06
CA GLU A 129 -9.49 -1.40 -7.26
C GLU A 129 -9.04 -0.67 -8.54
N GLU A 130 -8.93 0.68 -8.51
CA GLU A 130 -8.39 1.44 -9.64
C GLU A 130 -6.93 1.06 -9.93
N LEU A 131 -6.08 0.91 -8.90
CA LEU A 131 -4.72 0.42 -9.09
C LEU A 131 -4.72 -0.96 -9.75
N LEU A 132 -5.53 -1.90 -9.28
CA LEU A 132 -5.56 -3.28 -9.77
C LEU A 132 -6.17 -3.41 -11.16
N ASN A 133 -7.02 -2.48 -11.59
CA ASN A 133 -7.82 -2.59 -12.80
C ASN A 133 -6.99 -2.82 -14.08
N GLU A 134 -5.80 -2.22 -14.17
CA GLU A 134 -4.90 -2.37 -15.33
C GLU A 134 -3.73 -3.34 -15.09
N ARG A 135 -3.67 -3.99 -13.91
CA ARG A 135 -2.58 -4.91 -13.54
C ARG A 135 -2.83 -6.30 -14.10
N GLN A 136 -1.73 -7.00 -14.42
CA GLN A 136 -1.76 -8.33 -15.03
C GLN A 136 -1.17 -9.43 -14.14
N GLU A 137 -0.67 -9.07 -12.95
CA GLU A 137 -0.16 -10.02 -11.99
C GLU A 137 -1.26 -11.01 -11.57
N GLN A 138 -0.87 -12.20 -11.11
CA GLN A 138 -1.82 -13.24 -10.74
C GLN A 138 -2.50 -12.95 -9.41
N ARG A 139 -1.75 -12.35 -8.46
CA ARG A 139 -2.17 -12.11 -7.08
C ARG A 139 -1.59 -10.79 -6.54
N VAL A 140 -2.13 -10.31 -5.43
CA VAL A 140 -1.66 -9.10 -4.76
C VAL A 140 -1.42 -9.36 -3.27
N THR A 141 -0.30 -8.84 -2.76
CA THR A 141 0.07 -8.93 -1.34
C THR A 141 0.20 -7.55 -0.72
N LEU A 142 0.00 -7.46 0.57
CA LEU A 142 0.25 -6.25 1.36
C LEU A 142 0.61 -6.61 2.80
N LEU A 143 1.18 -5.63 3.50
CA LEU A 143 1.47 -5.72 4.92
C LEU A 143 0.54 -4.80 5.70
N VAL A 144 -0.10 -5.32 6.73
CA VAL A 144 -0.95 -4.53 7.62
C VAL A 144 -0.52 -4.73 9.07
N ASN A 145 -0.40 -3.63 9.84
CA ASN A 145 -0.21 -3.73 11.27
C ASN A 145 -1.51 -4.28 11.91
N PRO A 146 -1.49 -5.51 12.45
CA PRO A 146 -2.69 -6.17 12.95
C PRO A 146 -3.27 -5.49 14.19
N LEU A 147 -2.48 -4.69 14.90
CA LEU A 147 -2.93 -3.94 16.08
C LEU A 147 -3.53 -2.58 15.73
N ARG A 148 -3.40 -2.15 14.46
CA ARG A 148 -3.86 -0.84 14.03
C ARG A 148 -5.38 -0.73 14.13
N SER A 149 -5.83 0.36 14.80
CA SER A 149 -7.25 0.60 15.02
C SER A 149 -7.97 -0.61 15.63
N GLU A 150 -7.33 -1.28 16.59
CA GLU A 150 -7.88 -2.48 17.26
C GLU A 150 -8.23 -3.61 16.26
N GLY A 151 -7.42 -3.79 15.23
CA GLY A 151 -7.63 -4.81 14.21
C GLY A 151 -8.59 -4.44 13.07
N ARG A 152 -9.27 -3.28 13.16
CA ARG A 152 -10.25 -2.87 12.14
C ARG A 152 -9.63 -2.71 10.76
N LEU A 153 -8.38 -2.23 10.67
CA LEU A 153 -7.73 -2.08 9.38
C LEU A 153 -7.50 -3.44 8.69
N LYS A 154 -7.07 -4.45 9.45
CA LYS A 154 -6.93 -5.82 8.92
C LYS A 154 -8.27 -6.38 8.45
N ALA A 155 -9.34 -6.19 9.23
CA ALA A 155 -10.69 -6.62 8.86
C ALA A 155 -11.19 -5.94 7.56
N VAL A 156 -10.81 -4.69 7.30
CA VAL A 156 -11.11 -4.03 6.02
C VAL A 156 -10.48 -4.79 4.85
N TYR A 157 -9.20 -5.15 4.92
CA TYR A 157 -8.56 -5.92 3.86
C TYR A 157 -9.15 -7.33 3.72
N GLU A 158 -9.50 -7.97 4.83
CA GLU A 158 -10.23 -9.25 4.79
C GLU A 158 -11.55 -9.13 4.03
N SER A 159 -12.27 -8.01 4.23
CA SER A 159 -13.52 -7.73 3.49
C SER A 159 -13.29 -7.47 1.99
N TRP A 160 -12.05 -7.17 1.57
CA TRP A 160 -11.65 -7.03 0.16
C TRP A 160 -11.11 -8.34 -0.44
N GLY A 161 -11.20 -9.45 0.30
CA GLY A 161 -10.80 -10.76 -0.17
C GLY A 161 -9.37 -11.18 0.18
N TYR A 162 -8.65 -10.38 0.99
CA TYR A 162 -7.34 -10.77 1.48
C TYR A 162 -7.43 -11.81 2.59
N LYS A 163 -6.46 -12.72 2.63
CA LYS A 163 -6.26 -13.68 3.72
C LYS A 163 -4.87 -13.53 4.29
N GLN A 164 -4.72 -13.68 5.60
CA GLN A 164 -3.41 -13.70 6.22
C GLN A 164 -2.69 -15.00 5.86
N VAL A 165 -1.45 -14.89 5.36
CA VAL A 165 -0.60 -16.02 4.97
C VAL A 165 0.64 -16.16 5.85
N GLY A 166 0.99 -15.13 6.61
CA GLY A 166 2.13 -15.10 7.50
C GLY A 166 2.21 -13.81 8.32
N SER A 167 3.37 -13.56 8.87
CA SER A 167 3.72 -12.29 9.50
C SER A 167 5.19 -11.98 9.31
N GLN A 168 5.53 -10.71 9.08
CA GLN A 168 6.89 -10.30 8.80
C GLN A 168 7.27 -8.96 9.42
N GLN A 169 8.56 -8.75 9.57
CA GLN A 169 9.16 -7.48 10.00
C GLN A 169 10.21 -7.07 8.97
N PRO A 170 9.83 -6.31 7.92
CA PRO A 170 10.71 -6.05 6.77
C PRO A 170 11.87 -5.11 7.08
N PHE A 171 11.77 -4.31 8.14
CA PHE A 171 12.81 -3.39 8.59
C PHE A 171 12.99 -3.51 10.09
N ALA A 172 14.21 -3.26 10.59
CA ALA A 172 14.51 -3.34 12.04
C ALA A 172 13.67 -2.34 12.87
N ASP A 173 13.34 -1.20 12.28
CA ASP A 173 12.53 -0.13 12.88
C ASP A 173 11.03 -0.26 12.60
N SER A 174 10.60 -1.28 11.84
CA SER A 174 9.18 -1.47 11.53
C SER A 174 8.42 -2.25 12.61
N PRO A 175 7.10 -2.08 12.71
CA PRO A 175 6.25 -3.05 13.41
C PRO A 175 6.34 -4.44 12.78
N VAL A 176 5.86 -5.46 13.51
CA VAL A 176 5.51 -6.75 12.92
C VAL A 176 4.17 -6.61 12.22
N PHE A 177 4.14 -6.96 10.95
CA PHE A 177 2.95 -6.88 10.10
C PHE A 177 2.36 -8.26 9.86
N ALA A 178 1.05 -8.32 9.68
CA ALA A 178 0.40 -9.45 9.04
C ALA A 178 0.66 -9.40 7.53
N SER A 179 1.18 -10.48 6.96
CA SER A 179 1.33 -10.67 5.52
C SER A 179 -0.01 -11.13 4.96
N MET A 180 -0.62 -10.30 4.12
CA MET A 180 -1.93 -10.55 3.54
C MET A 180 -1.82 -10.83 2.05
N MET A 181 -2.60 -11.79 1.56
CA MET A 181 -2.63 -12.16 0.15
C MET A 181 -4.06 -12.21 -0.37
N ARG A 182 -4.30 -11.63 -1.54
CA ARG A 182 -5.51 -11.82 -2.34
C ARG A 182 -5.12 -12.55 -3.63
N ASP A 183 -5.66 -13.74 -3.81
CA ASP A 183 -5.46 -14.63 -4.96
C ASP A 183 -6.82 -15.21 -5.35
N PRO A 184 -7.29 -14.99 -6.56
CA PRO A 184 -6.67 -14.21 -7.64
C PRO A 184 -6.68 -12.70 -7.36
N LEU A 185 -5.93 -11.96 -8.20
CA LEU A 185 -5.80 -10.49 -8.10
C LEU A 185 -7.17 -9.78 -8.14
N ARG A 186 -8.10 -10.31 -8.93
CA ARG A 186 -9.44 -9.77 -9.17
C ARG A 186 -10.51 -10.82 -9.00
#